data_5ab36e817026186d697c58b8ea649857
#
_entry.id   5ab36e817026186d697c58b8ea649857
#
_cell.length_a   1.000
_cell.length_b   1.000
_cell.length_c   1.000
_cell.angle_alpha   90.00
_cell.angle_beta   90.00
_cell.angle_gamma   90.00
#
_symmetry.space_group_name_H-M   'P 1'
#
loop_
_entity.id
_entity.type
_entity.pdbx_description
1 polymer ?
#
loop_
_entity_poly.entity_id
_entity_poly.type
_entity_poly.pdbx_seq_one_letter_code
_entity_poly.pdbx_strand_id
1 'polypeptide(L)'
;TSAKSPLELAALATAAVPGMRVTALRPPTYSDELSTVTGIEDAAGHRWIVTCPHEEVSGPALEATSGILDRLGQAHDHDYIPFDVPRLAGQVKISGGGSVYVHRDPGGAAPTDEDLDTDPLLPASLGRALASLHNLPETVFSSIGLPTYTAIECRDRNLALLDEAAREVAIPAALWSRWEAALEDVSLWRFPSAPIHGDIQERCLSVKRGSLLAIGGWTSAHVGDPALDIAWIQASASDAFLERFRETYGHER
;
A
#
# COMPACT_ATOMS: atom_id res chain seq x y z
N THR A 1 -2.84 15.25 19.50
CA THR A 1 -2.83 14.09 20.43
C THR A 1 -1.44 13.47 20.38
N SER A 2 -0.82 13.17 21.54
CA SER A 2 0.52 12.55 21.57
C SER A 2 0.42 11.13 20.99
N ALA A 3 1.42 10.76 20.18
CA ALA A 3 1.53 9.39 19.67
C ALA A 3 1.51 8.39 20.83
N LYS A 4 0.74 7.31 20.68
CA LYS A 4 0.66 6.27 21.73
C LYS A 4 1.98 5.51 21.83
N SER A 5 2.38 5.22 23.05
CA SER A 5 3.57 4.41 23.31
C SER A 5 3.38 2.97 22.82
N PRO A 6 4.45 2.25 22.50
CA PRO A 6 4.37 0.84 22.12
C PRO A 6 3.66 -0.06 23.17
N LEU A 7 3.78 0.26 24.44
CA LEU A 7 3.07 -0.46 25.53
C LEU A 7 1.56 -0.22 25.49
N GLU A 8 1.12 1.01 25.21
CA GLU A 8 -0.30 1.32 25.03
C GLU A 8 -0.86 0.59 23.81
N LEU A 9 -0.11 0.53 22.70
CA LEU A 9 -0.51 -0.19 21.50
C LEU A 9 -0.61 -1.70 21.76
N ALA A 10 0.32 -2.28 22.51
CA ALA A 10 0.27 -3.68 22.91
C ALA A 10 -0.96 -3.98 23.81
N ALA A 11 -1.29 -3.09 24.74
CA ALA A 11 -2.48 -3.22 25.58
C ALA A 11 -3.78 -3.12 24.75
N LEU A 12 -3.84 -2.19 23.79
CA LEU A 12 -4.97 -2.03 22.87
C LEU A 12 -5.13 -3.27 21.96
N ALA A 13 -4.03 -3.84 21.48
CA ALA A 13 -4.06 -5.08 20.70
C ALA A 13 -4.62 -6.25 21.50
N THR A 14 -4.22 -6.38 22.77
CA THR A 14 -4.77 -7.40 23.69
C THR A 14 -6.28 -7.20 23.93
N ALA A 15 -6.73 -5.96 23.98
CA ALA A 15 -8.17 -5.66 24.10
C ALA A 15 -8.94 -5.93 22.80
N ALA A 16 -8.32 -5.72 21.66
CA ALA A 16 -8.92 -5.91 20.33
C ALA A 16 -9.07 -7.40 19.94
N VAL A 17 -8.11 -8.25 20.36
CA VAL A 17 -8.06 -9.67 20.00
C VAL A 17 -8.16 -10.53 21.25
N PRO A 18 -9.32 -11.16 21.51
CA PRO A 18 -9.51 -11.99 22.71
C PRO A 18 -8.48 -13.12 22.81
N GLY A 19 -7.86 -13.24 23.96
CA GLY A 19 -6.85 -14.27 24.25
C GLY A 19 -5.43 -13.96 23.76
N MET A 20 -5.21 -12.83 23.08
CA MET A 20 -3.87 -12.38 22.69
C MET A 20 -3.03 -12.05 23.93
N ARG A 21 -1.81 -12.52 23.96
CA ARG A 21 -0.79 -12.17 24.95
C ARG A 21 0.45 -11.67 24.24
N VAL A 22 0.63 -10.35 24.18
CA VAL A 22 1.80 -9.74 23.54
C VAL A 22 3.05 -10.05 24.37
N THR A 23 4.09 -10.57 23.71
CA THR A 23 5.38 -10.93 24.32
C THR A 23 6.53 -10.11 23.82
N ALA A 24 6.43 -9.55 22.60
CA ALA A 24 7.48 -8.73 22.02
C ALA A 24 6.92 -7.68 21.05
N LEU A 25 7.67 -6.60 20.91
CA LEU A 25 7.52 -5.66 19.81
C LEU A 25 8.35 -6.15 18.61
N ARG A 26 7.86 -5.94 17.40
CA ARG A 26 8.51 -6.34 16.14
C ARG A 26 8.39 -5.23 15.10
N PRO A 27 9.27 -5.18 14.10
CA PRO A 27 9.01 -4.40 12.90
C PRO A 27 7.75 -4.92 12.17
N PRO A 28 7.03 -4.08 11.42
CA PRO A 28 7.31 -2.67 11.22
C PRO A 28 6.98 -1.82 12.44
N THR A 29 7.67 -0.71 12.62
CA THR A 29 7.30 0.34 13.55
C THR A 29 7.60 1.66 12.86
N TYR A 30 6.56 2.38 12.44
CA TYR A 30 6.66 3.67 11.79
C TYR A 30 5.43 4.52 12.11
N SER A 31 5.52 5.78 11.80
CA SER A 31 4.42 6.73 11.90
C SER A 31 4.35 7.50 10.60
N ASP A 32 3.17 7.57 10.01
CA ASP A 32 2.84 8.42 8.87
C ASP A 32 1.93 9.57 9.31
N GLU A 33 1.33 10.28 8.38
CA GLU A 33 0.43 11.41 8.68
C GLU A 33 -0.88 10.97 9.32
N LEU A 34 -1.33 9.72 9.08
CA LEU A 34 -2.63 9.22 9.50
C LEU A 34 -2.54 8.37 10.77
N SER A 35 -1.44 7.61 10.95
CA SER A 35 -1.39 6.55 11.95
C SER A 35 0.01 6.25 12.47
N THR A 36 0.06 5.61 13.63
CA THR A 36 1.23 4.85 14.09
C THR A 36 0.99 3.37 13.85
N VAL A 37 1.94 2.73 13.19
CA VAL A 37 1.94 1.28 12.91
C VAL A 37 3.03 0.61 13.73
N THR A 38 2.70 -0.49 14.40
CA THR A 38 3.64 -1.26 15.22
C THR A 38 3.43 -2.74 15.01
N GLY A 39 4.51 -3.46 14.72
CA GLY A 39 4.52 -4.92 14.74
C GLY A 39 4.61 -5.46 16.17
N ILE A 40 3.87 -6.53 16.45
CA ILE A 40 3.92 -7.25 17.73
C ILE A 40 3.98 -8.75 17.49
N GLU A 41 4.45 -9.49 18.50
CA GLU A 41 4.42 -10.95 18.56
C GLU A 41 3.68 -11.41 19.80
N ASP A 42 2.85 -12.42 19.65
CA ASP A 42 2.12 -13.02 20.77
C ASP A 42 2.84 -14.24 21.35
N ALA A 43 2.32 -14.75 22.46
CA ALA A 43 2.89 -15.91 23.17
C ALA A 43 2.83 -17.22 22.36
N ALA A 44 2.06 -17.27 21.28
CA ALA A 44 2.01 -18.39 20.34
C ALA A 44 3.00 -18.23 19.18
N GLY A 45 3.77 -17.13 19.13
CA GLY A 45 4.72 -16.81 18.07
C GLY A 45 4.06 -16.23 16.81
N HIS A 46 2.80 -15.85 16.88
CA HIS A 46 2.15 -15.18 15.76
C HIS A 46 2.54 -13.71 15.71
N ARG A 47 2.72 -13.21 14.50
CA ARG A 47 3.01 -11.80 14.22
C ARG A 47 1.74 -11.05 13.85
N TRP A 48 1.65 -9.81 14.30
CA TRP A 48 0.51 -8.94 14.14
C TRP A 48 0.97 -7.52 13.82
N ILE A 49 0.13 -6.79 13.09
CA ILE A 49 0.31 -5.38 12.77
C ILE A 49 -0.79 -4.60 13.49
N VAL A 50 -0.41 -3.67 14.34
CA VAL A 50 -1.31 -2.78 15.09
C VAL A 50 -1.25 -1.41 14.46
N THR A 51 -2.38 -0.91 13.97
CA THR A 51 -2.52 0.43 13.38
C THR A 51 -3.38 1.30 14.26
N CYS A 52 -2.86 2.41 14.74
CA CYS A 52 -3.53 3.35 15.61
C CYS A 52 -3.63 4.73 14.93
N PRO A 53 -4.83 5.30 14.73
CA PRO A 53 -4.98 6.63 14.18
C PRO A 53 -4.39 7.69 15.10
N HIS A 54 -3.81 8.76 14.52
CA HIS A 54 -3.31 9.90 15.27
C HIS A 54 -4.43 10.77 15.78
N GLU A 55 -5.46 10.98 14.97
CA GLU A 55 -6.59 11.84 15.26
C GLU A 55 -7.91 11.19 14.81
N GLU A 56 -9.03 11.72 15.28
CA GLU A 56 -10.36 11.28 14.88
C GLU A 56 -10.59 11.39 13.37
N VAL A 57 -9.97 12.40 12.73
CA VAL A 57 -10.03 12.65 11.29
C VAL A 57 -9.46 11.49 10.46
N SER A 58 -8.50 10.75 11.00
CA SER A 58 -7.90 9.58 10.34
C SER A 58 -8.79 8.33 10.37
N GLY A 59 -9.82 8.32 11.21
CA GLY A 59 -10.70 7.17 11.41
C GLY A 59 -11.38 6.67 10.12
N PRO A 60 -12.05 7.53 9.32
CA PRO A 60 -12.69 7.12 8.07
C PRO A 60 -11.72 6.53 7.04
N ALA A 61 -10.51 7.07 6.93
CA ALA A 61 -9.50 6.56 6.00
C ALA A 61 -9.03 5.15 6.40
N LEU A 62 -8.82 4.91 7.70
CA LEU A 62 -8.43 3.59 8.21
C LEU A 62 -9.58 2.57 8.14
N GLU A 63 -10.83 3.01 8.29
CA GLU A 63 -11.99 2.16 8.08
C GLU A 63 -12.12 1.74 6.61
N ALA A 64 -11.93 2.66 5.68
CA ALA A 64 -11.86 2.36 4.24
C ALA A 64 -10.72 1.39 3.92
N THR A 65 -9.53 1.60 4.51
CA THR A 65 -8.40 0.69 4.38
C THR A 65 -8.74 -0.73 4.88
N SER A 66 -9.43 -0.84 6.02
CA SER A 66 -9.89 -2.15 6.52
C SER A 66 -10.87 -2.83 5.56
N GLY A 67 -11.77 -2.06 4.93
CA GLY A 67 -12.68 -2.55 3.91
C GLY A 67 -11.95 -3.08 2.67
N ILE A 68 -10.89 -2.39 2.19
CA ILE A 68 -10.05 -2.87 1.10
C ILE A 68 -9.35 -4.17 1.46
N LEU A 69 -8.74 -4.25 2.63
CA LEU A 69 -8.03 -5.46 3.07
C LEU A 69 -8.97 -6.67 3.12
N ASP A 70 -10.22 -6.48 3.53
CA ASP A 70 -11.23 -7.55 3.47
C ASP A 70 -11.54 -7.97 2.04
N ARG A 71 -11.75 -7.03 1.10
CA ARG A 71 -12.01 -7.33 -0.32
C ARG A 71 -10.85 -8.02 -1.00
N LEU A 72 -9.64 -7.51 -0.81
CA LEU A 72 -8.44 -8.12 -1.37
C LEU A 72 -8.15 -9.49 -0.75
N GLY A 73 -8.43 -9.62 0.55
CA GLY A 73 -8.36 -10.89 1.23
C GLY A 73 -9.28 -11.93 0.60
N GLN A 74 -10.52 -11.58 0.31
CA GLN A 74 -11.45 -12.45 -0.41
C GLN A 74 -10.97 -12.76 -1.83
N ALA A 75 -10.42 -11.77 -2.55
CA ALA A 75 -9.86 -11.97 -3.87
C ALA A 75 -8.68 -12.97 -3.86
N HIS A 76 -7.81 -12.90 -2.85
CA HIS A 76 -6.74 -13.87 -2.65
C HIS A 76 -7.28 -15.28 -2.34
N ASP A 77 -8.27 -15.40 -1.45
CA ASP A 77 -8.87 -16.68 -1.08
C ASP A 77 -9.58 -17.40 -2.25
N HIS A 78 -9.91 -16.65 -3.31
CA HIS A 78 -10.51 -17.16 -4.55
C HIS A 78 -9.52 -17.19 -5.73
N ASP A 79 -8.22 -17.05 -5.49
CA ASP A 79 -7.15 -17.09 -6.49
C ASP A 79 -7.25 -16.00 -7.59
N TYR A 80 -7.95 -14.87 -7.32
CA TYR A 80 -7.99 -13.72 -8.24
C TYR A 80 -6.71 -12.88 -8.20
N ILE A 81 -6.02 -12.87 -7.06
CA ILE A 81 -4.71 -12.22 -6.90
C ILE A 81 -3.72 -13.20 -6.25
N PRO A 82 -2.44 -13.21 -6.67
CA PRO A 82 -1.45 -14.17 -6.19
C PRO A 82 -0.73 -13.74 -4.90
N PHE A 83 -1.14 -12.66 -4.28
CA PHE A 83 -0.54 -12.13 -3.04
C PHE A 83 -1.58 -12.01 -1.94
N ASP A 84 -1.14 -12.13 -0.70
CA ASP A 84 -1.98 -11.92 0.49
C ASP A 84 -1.93 -10.45 0.95
N VAL A 85 -2.79 -10.11 1.90
CA VAL A 85 -2.84 -8.81 2.57
C VAL A 85 -2.96 -9.01 4.08
N PRO A 86 -2.61 -8.00 4.90
CA PRO A 86 -2.86 -8.08 6.34
C PRO A 86 -4.34 -8.34 6.65
N ARG A 87 -4.64 -9.42 7.39
CA ARG A 87 -6.02 -9.85 7.70
C ARG A 87 -6.48 -9.29 9.03
N LEU A 88 -7.65 -8.60 9.04
CA LEU A 88 -8.23 -8.06 10.27
C LEU A 88 -8.54 -9.19 11.27
N ALA A 89 -7.97 -9.09 12.45
CA ALA A 89 -8.21 -10.01 13.57
C ALA A 89 -9.07 -9.40 14.67
N GLY A 90 -9.03 -8.08 14.82
CA GLY A 90 -9.84 -7.37 15.77
C GLY A 90 -9.64 -5.87 15.73
N GLN A 91 -10.57 -5.17 16.36
CA GLN A 91 -10.49 -3.71 16.50
C GLN A 91 -11.01 -3.28 17.87
N VAL A 92 -10.54 -2.15 18.35
CA VAL A 92 -11.00 -1.56 19.61
C VAL A 92 -11.14 -0.04 19.44
N LYS A 93 -12.28 0.51 19.86
CA LYS A 93 -12.51 1.95 19.88
C LYS A 93 -11.63 2.61 20.94
N ILE A 94 -11.09 3.78 20.61
CA ILE A 94 -10.30 4.59 21.53
C ILE A 94 -11.02 5.87 21.93
N SER A 95 -10.73 6.34 23.14
CA SER A 95 -11.20 7.66 23.59
C SER A 95 -10.56 8.75 22.72
N GLY A 96 -11.36 9.66 22.20
CA GLY A 96 -10.91 10.67 21.25
C GLY A 96 -11.26 10.37 19.79
N GLY A 97 -12.00 9.29 19.55
CA GLY A 97 -12.51 8.90 18.22
C GLY A 97 -11.61 7.91 17.47
N GLY A 98 -12.21 7.20 16.53
CA GLY A 98 -11.54 6.19 15.73
C GLY A 98 -11.39 4.83 16.43
N SER A 99 -10.70 3.93 15.74
CA SER A 99 -10.41 2.55 16.23
C SER A 99 -8.96 2.20 16.00
N VAL A 100 -8.40 1.39 16.90
CA VAL A 100 -7.16 0.68 16.65
C VAL A 100 -7.51 -0.63 15.95
N TYR A 101 -6.80 -0.93 14.89
CA TYR A 101 -6.95 -2.14 14.09
C TYR A 101 -5.78 -3.09 14.34
N VAL A 102 -6.09 -4.36 14.52
CA VAL A 102 -5.08 -5.41 14.67
C VAL A 102 -5.25 -6.39 13.51
N HIS A 103 -4.23 -6.46 12.66
CA HIS A 103 -4.20 -7.34 11.51
C HIS A 103 -3.20 -8.47 11.74
N ARG A 104 -3.48 -9.65 11.19
CA ARG A 104 -2.50 -10.73 11.08
C ARG A 104 -1.42 -10.32 10.10
N ASP A 105 -0.15 -10.38 10.53
CA ASP A 105 0.99 -10.17 9.64
C ASP A 105 1.16 -11.43 8.77
N PRO A 106 1.11 -11.32 7.42
CA PRO A 106 1.31 -12.46 6.54
C PRO A 106 2.75 -13.00 6.58
N GLY A 107 3.67 -12.26 7.17
CA GLY A 107 5.10 -12.61 7.25
C GLY A 107 5.90 -12.12 6.05
N GLY A 108 7.10 -12.68 5.86
CA GLY A 108 8.06 -12.19 4.86
C GLY A 108 8.92 -11.04 5.41
N ALA A 109 9.65 -10.39 4.51
CA ALA A 109 10.43 -9.18 4.77
C ALA A 109 10.32 -8.22 3.60
N ALA A 110 10.53 -6.93 3.82
CA ALA A 110 10.65 -5.97 2.73
C ALA A 110 11.85 -6.36 1.84
N PRO A 111 11.75 -6.21 0.51
CA PRO A 111 12.88 -6.42 -0.38
C PRO A 111 13.98 -5.41 -0.07
N THR A 112 15.23 -5.83 -0.26
CA THR A 112 16.42 -5.00 -0.16
C THR A 112 16.79 -4.44 -1.54
N ASP A 113 17.71 -3.46 -1.58
CA ASP A 113 18.27 -2.99 -2.85
C ASP A 113 18.95 -4.13 -3.63
N GLU A 114 19.57 -5.09 -2.94
CA GLU A 114 20.16 -6.28 -3.55
C GLU A 114 19.10 -7.19 -4.20
N ASP A 115 17.93 -7.34 -3.57
CA ASP A 115 16.81 -8.11 -4.14
C ASP A 115 16.28 -7.42 -5.42
N LEU A 116 16.21 -6.08 -5.45
CA LEU A 116 15.79 -5.30 -6.61
C LEU A 116 16.85 -5.26 -7.74
N ASP A 117 18.08 -5.61 -7.42
CA ASP A 117 19.17 -5.67 -8.41
C ASP A 117 19.35 -7.09 -8.97
N THR A 118 19.32 -8.11 -8.12
CA THR A 118 19.83 -9.44 -8.48
C THR A 118 18.84 -10.60 -8.31
N ASP A 119 17.70 -10.43 -7.60
CA ASP A 119 16.79 -11.55 -7.37
C ASP A 119 16.15 -12.03 -8.69
N PRO A 120 16.27 -13.32 -9.05
CA PRO A 120 15.78 -13.82 -10.33
C PRO A 120 14.26 -14.08 -10.36
N LEU A 121 13.59 -14.15 -9.21
CA LEU A 121 12.17 -14.55 -9.09
C LEU A 121 11.25 -13.37 -8.79
N LEU A 122 11.73 -12.40 -8.01
CA LEU A 122 10.94 -11.28 -7.54
C LEU A 122 10.33 -10.44 -8.68
N PRO A 123 11.04 -10.11 -9.78
CA PRO A 123 10.47 -9.32 -10.86
C PRO A 123 9.22 -9.95 -11.46
N ALA A 124 9.27 -11.24 -11.76
CA ALA A 124 8.13 -11.94 -12.33
C ALA A 124 6.98 -12.12 -11.33
N SER A 125 7.30 -12.33 -10.06
CA SER A 125 6.29 -12.42 -8.98
C SER A 125 5.57 -11.09 -8.78
N LEU A 126 6.30 -9.98 -8.77
CA LEU A 126 5.75 -8.62 -8.63
C LEU A 126 4.97 -8.21 -9.88
N GLY A 127 5.45 -8.56 -11.09
CA GLY A 127 4.74 -8.31 -12.35
C GLY A 127 3.37 -8.98 -12.37
N ARG A 128 3.29 -10.25 -12.01
CA ARG A 128 2.00 -10.97 -11.89
C ARG A 128 1.08 -10.35 -10.83
N ALA A 129 1.64 -9.98 -9.70
CA ALA A 129 0.86 -9.41 -8.61
C ALA A 129 0.18 -8.10 -9.02
N LEU A 130 0.95 -7.15 -9.59
CA LEU A 130 0.40 -5.87 -10.03
C LEU A 130 -0.52 -6.02 -11.26
N ALA A 131 -0.20 -6.90 -12.20
CA ALA A 131 -1.11 -7.19 -13.31
C ALA A 131 -2.45 -7.74 -12.81
N SER A 132 -2.44 -8.68 -11.86
CA SER A 132 -3.67 -9.24 -11.29
C SER A 132 -4.48 -8.18 -10.53
N LEU A 133 -3.83 -7.31 -9.75
CA LEU A 133 -4.48 -6.19 -9.07
C LEU A 133 -5.16 -5.25 -10.07
N HIS A 134 -4.43 -4.81 -11.10
CA HIS A 134 -4.91 -3.87 -12.11
C HIS A 134 -5.96 -4.45 -13.05
N ASN A 135 -6.12 -5.78 -13.09
CA ASN A 135 -7.17 -6.48 -13.83
C ASN A 135 -8.41 -6.79 -12.99
N LEU A 136 -8.40 -6.50 -11.67
CA LEU A 136 -9.61 -6.64 -10.87
C LEU A 136 -10.70 -5.68 -11.38
N PRO A 137 -11.98 -6.06 -11.29
CA PRO A 137 -13.07 -5.15 -11.58
C PRO A 137 -13.01 -3.90 -10.68
N GLU A 138 -13.20 -2.72 -11.25
CA GLU A 138 -13.23 -1.45 -10.50
C GLU A 138 -14.21 -1.48 -9.31
N THR A 139 -15.27 -2.29 -9.43
CA THR A 139 -16.29 -2.47 -8.38
C THR A 139 -15.73 -3.06 -7.09
N VAL A 140 -14.57 -3.72 -7.13
CA VAL A 140 -13.89 -4.19 -5.90
C VAL A 140 -13.58 -3.02 -4.97
N PHE A 141 -13.19 -1.88 -5.53
CA PHE A 141 -12.84 -0.66 -4.79
C PHE A 141 -14.02 0.32 -4.71
N SER A 142 -14.72 0.60 -5.82
CA SER A 142 -15.80 1.58 -5.84
C SER A 142 -17.01 1.17 -4.98
N SER A 143 -17.27 -0.13 -4.83
CA SER A 143 -18.38 -0.62 -3.98
C SER A 143 -18.20 -0.34 -2.48
N ILE A 144 -16.98 -0.04 -2.03
CA ILE A 144 -16.69 0.35 -0.64
C ILE A 144 -16.40 1.86 -0.51
N GLY A 145 -16.74 2.63 -1.55
CA GLY A 145 -16.68 4.09 -1.52
C GLY A 145 -15.29 4.68 -1.79
N LEU A 146 -14.35 3.91 -2.34
CA LEU A 146 -13.07 4.46 -2.74
C LEU A 146 -13.19 5.34 -3.98
N PRO A 147 -12.36 6.38 -4.08
CA PRO A 147 -12.36 7.27 -5.23
C PRO A 147 -12.09 6.51 -6.54
N THR A 148 -12.74 6.97 -7.61
CA THR A 148 -12.49 6.52 -8.97
C THR A 148 -12.16 7.73 -9.82
N TYR A 149 -11.02 7.71 -10.49
CA TYR A 149 -10.56 8.80 -11.33
C TYR A 149 -10.35 8.31 -12.76
N THR A 150 -10.91 9.01 -13.71
CA THR A 150 -10.61 8.88 -15.15
C THR A 150 -9.20 9.38 -15.43
N ALA A 151 -8.63 9.04 -16.59
CA ALA A 151 -7.32 9.53 -17.00
C ALA A 151 -7.23 11.07 -17.00
N ILE A 152 -8.32 11.75 -17.39
CA ILE A 152 -8.39 13.23 -17.34
C ILE A 152 -8.35 13.74 -15.89
N GLU A 153 -9.13 13.14 -15.01
CA GLU A 153 -9.13 13.52 -13.59
C GLU A 153 -7.80 13.22 -12.92
N CYS A 154 -7.11 12.12 -13.28
CA CYS A 154 -5.74 11.85 -12.84
C CYS A 154 -4.78 12.97 -13.28
N ARG A 155 -4.85 13.40 -14.53
CA ARG A 155 -4.07 14.53 -15.04
C ARG A 155 -4.33 15.83 -14.28
N ASP A 156 -5.60 16.17 -14.09
CA ASP A 156 -5.98 17.42 -13.42
C ASP A 156 -5.55 17.42 -11.94
N ARG A 157 -5.59 16.28 -11.27
CA ARG A 157 -5.07 16.11 -9.91
C ARG A 157 -3.56 16.27 -9.86
N ASN A 158 -2.81 15.69 -10.80
CA ASN A 158 -1.36 15.87 -10.87
C ASN A 158 -0.98 17.33 -11.14
N LEU A 159 -1.74 18.04 -11.97
CA LEU A 159 -1.54 19.47 -12.20
C LEU A 159 -1.77 20.27 -10.91
N ALA A 160 -2.84 19.99 -10.17
CA ALA A 160 -3.12 20.64 -8.91
C ALA A 160 -2.04 20.38 -7.85
N LEU A 161 -1.53 19.15 -7.76
CA LEU A 161 -0.41 18.78 -6.86
C LEU A 161 0.88 19.50 -7.24
N LEU A 162 1.17 19.64 -8.54
CA LEU A 162 2.33 20.39 -9.01
C LEU A 162 2.24 21.87 -8.65
N ASP A 163 1.06 22.47 -8.84
CA ASP A 163 0.81 23.87 -8.45
C ASP A 163 0.93 24.10 -6.93
N GLU A 164 0.49 23.13 -6.14
CA GLU A 164 0.62 23.18 -4.67
C GLU A 164 2.08 23.04 -4.27
N ALA A 165 2.80 22.06 -4.78
CA ALA A 165 4.22 21.86 -4.50
C ALA A 165 5.06 23.11 -4.85
N ALA A 166 4.73 23.80 -5.96
CA ALA A 166 5.43 25.01 -6.36
C ALA A 166 5.25 26.19 -5.41
N ARG A 167 4.21 26.18 -4.57
CA ARG A 167 4.01 27.21 -3.52
C ARG A 167 4.84 26.94 -2.28
N GLU A 168 5.14 25.66 -2.01
CA GLU A 168 5.82 25.22 -0.79
C GLU A 168 7.34 25.09 -0.98
N VAL A 169 7.78 24.69 -2.18
CA VAL A 169 9.19 24.43 -2.46
C VAL A 169 9.64 25.02 -3.80
N ALA A 170 10.92 25.39 -3.87
CA ALA A 170 11.53 25.81 -5.13
C ALA A 170 11.84 24.62 -6.01
N ILE A 171 11.09 24.43 -7.08
CA ILE A 171 11.28 23.34 -8.05
C ILE A 171 12.30 23.79 -9.11
N PRO A 172 13.36 23.01 -9.39
CA PRO A 172 14.30 23.31 -10.46
C PRO A 172 13.61 23.46 -11.82
N ALA A 173 13.94 24.51 -12.59
CA ALA A 173 13.27 24.83 -13.84
C ALA A 173 13.24 23.65 -14.85
N ALA A 174 14.34 22.89 -14.96
CA ALA A 174 14.42 21.73 -15.84
C ALA A 174 13.43 20.63 -15.43
N LEU A 175 13.21 20.42 -14.13
CA LEU A 175 12.25 19.45 -13.62
C LEU A 175 10.81 19.92 -13.84
N TRP A 176 10.55 21.21 -13.59
CA TRP A 176 9.28 21.85 -13.87
C TRP A 176 8.88 21.67 -15.33
N SER A 177 9.75 22.09 -16.28
CA SER A 177 9.48 21.97 -17.71
C SER A 177 9.22 20.53 -18.16
N ARG A 178 9.90 19.56 -17.55
CA ARG A 178 9.67 18.13 -17.85
C ARG A 178 8.30 17.67 -17.39
N TRP A 179 7.87 18.05 -16.19
CA TRP A 179 6.55 17.71 -15.67
C TRP A 179 5.43 18.41 -16.43
N GLU A 180 5.61 19.69 -16.73
CA GLU A 180 4.67 20.48 -17.54
C GLU A 180 4.48 19.83 -18.93
N ALA A 181 5.56 19.48 -19.62
CA ALA A 181 5.50 18.79 -20.90
C ALA A 181 4.76 17.44 -20.82
N ALA A 182 4.96 16.66 -19.74
CA ALA A 182 4.25 15.41 -19.52
C ALA A 182 2.75 15.62 -19.25
N LEU A 183 2.39 16.69 -18.52
CA LEU A 183 0.98 17.05 -18.28
C LEU A 183 0.28 17.57 -19.52
N GLU A 184 1.00 18.23 -20.45
CA GLU A 184 0.47 18.73 -21.71
C GLU A 184 0.33 17.64 -22.78
N ASP A 185 1.14 16.58 -22.71
CA ASP A 185 1.07 15.47 -23.66
C ASP A 185 -0.17 14.61 -23.42
N VAL A 186 -1.25 14.92 -24.13
CA VAL A 186 -2.53 14.21 -24.05
C VAL A 186 -2.44 12.72 -24.40
N SER A 187 -1.35 12.27 -25.03
CA SER A 187 -1.17 10.85 -25.36
C SER A 187 -0.87 10.01 -24.14
N LEU A 188 -0.26 10.59 -23.11
CA LEU A 188 0.05 9.93 -21.84
C LEU A 188 -1.21 9.71 -20.97
N TRP A 189 -2.28 10.48 -21.24
CA TRP A 189 -3.53 10.44 -20.45
C TRP A 189 -4.65 9.68 -21.18
N ARG A 190 -4.31 8.52 -21.78
CA ARG A 190 -5.24 7.67 -22.54
C ARG A 190 -5.17 6.21 -22.07
N PHE A 191 -5.09 6.01 -20.77
CA PHE A 191 -5.09 4.69 -20.15
C PHE A 191 -6.49 4.34 -19.59
N PRO A 192 -6.86 3.06 -19.52
CA PRO A 192 -7.98 2.62 -18.71
C PRO A 192 -7.58 2.74 -17.23
N SER A 193 -8.45 3.32 -16.42
CA SER A 193 -8.28 3.33 -14.97
C SER A 193 -8.35 1.91 -14.42
N ALA A 194 -7.65 1.64 -13.33
CA ALA A 194 -7.60 0.34 -12.70
C ALA A 194 -7.58 0.47 -11.17
N PRO A 195 -8.00 -0.56 -10.42
CA PRO A 195 -7.69 -0.66 -9.01
C PRO A 195 -6.19 -0.61 -8.77
N ILE A 196 -5.72 0.34 -7.98
CA ILE A 196 -4.30 0.53 -7.67
C ILE A 196 -4.06 0.63 -6.17
N HIS A 197 -2.86 0.32 -5.75
CA HIS A 197 -2.38 0.56 -4.39
C HIS A 197 -2.16 2.07 -4.15
N GLY A 198 -1.60 2.77 -5.13
CA GLY A 198 -1.41 4.21 -5.17
C GLY A 198 -0.15 4.73 -4.46
N ASP A 199 0.61 3.88 -3.76
CA ASP A 199 1.89 4.24 -3.11
C ASP A 199 2.76 2.99 -2.84
N ILE A 200 3.06 2.22 -3.90
CA ILE A 200 3.96 1.05 -3.77
C ILE A 200 5.37 1.52 -3.48
N GLN A 201 5.93 0.99 -2.40
CA GLN A 201 7.33 1.16 -1.99
C GLN A 201 7.82 -0.14 -1.34
N GLU A 202 9.14 -0.27 -1.09
CA GLU A 202 9.74 -1.46 -0.47
C GLU A 202 9.04 -1.86 0.84
N ARG A 203 8.68 -0.88 1.67
CA ARG A 203 8.01 -1.10 2.96
C ARG A 203 6.62 -1.71 2.85
N CYS A 204 5.98 -1.59 1.68
CA CYS A 204 4.65 -2.15 1.41
C CYS A 204 4.72 -3.63 1.03
N LEU A 205 5.89 -4.10 0.58
CA LEU A 205 6.07 -5.43 0.03
C LEU A 205 6.59 -6.40 1.10
N SER A 206 6.02 -7.58 1.13
CA SER A 206 6.51 -8.70 1.93
C SER A 206 6.98 -9.82 1.00
N VAL A 207 8.28 -10.09 1.02
CA VAL A 207 8.93 -11.06 0.14
C VAL A 207 9.41 -12.26 0.96
N LYS A 208 9.30 -13.44 0.40
CA LYS A 208 9.82 -14.67 0.97
C LYS A 208 10.37 -15.58 -0.13
N ARG A 209 11.67 -15.91 -0.03
CA ARG A 209 12.37 -16.78 -0.98
C ARG A 209 12.25 -16.26 -2.43
N GLY A 210 12.46 -14.98 -2.64
CA GLY A 210 12.40 -14.34 -3.97
C GLY A 210 10.99 -14.20 -4.55
N SER A 211 9.93 -14.49 -3.81
CA SER A 211 8.56 -14.32 -4.27
C SER A 211 7.80 -13.34 -3.40
N LEU A 212 6.99 -12.50 -4.02
CA LEU A 212 6.06 -11.65 -3.30
C LEU A 212 5.05 -12.53 -2.55
N LEU A 213 4.94 -12.32 -1.26
CA LEU A 213 4.00 -13.00 -0.39
C LEU A 213 2.75 -12.16 -0.14
N ALA A 214 2.96 -10.86 0.16
CA ALA A 214 1.87 -9.96 0.52
C ALA A 214 2.19 -8.51 0.19
N ILE A 215 1.13 -7.70 0.09
CA ILE A 215 1.20 -6.24 -0.02
C ILE A 215 0.42 -5.61 1.15
N GLY A 216 1.07 -4.68 1.87
CA GLY A 216 0.48 -3.87 2.93
C GLY A 216 0.43 -2.39 2.54
N GLY A 217 -0.06 -1.50 3.43
CA GLY A 217 0.02 -0.04 3.23
C GLY A 217 -1.05 0.56 2.31
N TRP A 218 -2.26 0.04 2.29
CA TRP A 218 -3.36 0.34 1.37
C TRP A 218 -4.10 1.68 1.62
N THR A 219 -3.53 2.63 2.33
CA THR A 219 -4.20 3.91 2.66
C THR A 219 -4.41 4.83 1.45
N SER A 220 -3.61 4.69 0.41
CA SER A 220 -3.69 5.48 -0.83
C SER A 220 -4.47 4.79 -1.95
N ALA A 221 -5.05 3.63 -1.69
CA ALA A 221 -5.72 2.82 -2.71
C ALA A 221 -6.95 3.53 -3.30
N HIS A 222 -7.07 3.43 -4.62
CA HIS A 222 -8.18 3.98 -5.38
C HIS A 222 -8.27 3.34 -6.78
N VAL A 223 -9.23 3.74 -7.59
CA VAL A 223 -9.25 3.42 -9.01
C VAL A 223 -8.64 4.59 -9.77
N GLY A 224 -7.56 4.37 -10.51
CA GLY A 224 -6.82 5.45 -11.17
C GLY A 224 -5.76 4.96 -12.14
N ASP A 225 -4.64 5.70 -12.22
CA ASP A 225 -3.52 5.42 -13.11
C ASP A 225 -2.63 4.29 -12.58
N PRO A 226 -2.59 3.12 -13.26
CA PRO A 226 -1.75 2.01 -12.84
C PRO A 226 -0.23 2.31 -12.90
N ALA A 227 0.19 3.36 -13.59
CA ALA A 227 1.58 3.77 -13.61
C ALA A 227 2.10 4.22 -12.23
N LEU A 228 1.21 4.67 -11.34
CA LEU A 228 1.59 5.04 -9.96
C LEU A 228 2.20 3.86 -9.19
N ASP A 229 1.66 2.66 -9.35
CA ASP A 229 2.18 1.46 -8.68
C ASP A 229 3.51 0.96 -9.26
N ILE A 230 3.86 1.41 -10.47
CA ILE A 230 5.08 1.02 -11.18
C ILE A 230 6.20 2.05 -10.95
N ALA A 231 5.85 3.28 -10.61
CA ALA A 231 6.79 4.41 -10.58
C ALA A 231 8.00 4.17 -9.66
N TRP A 232 7.77 3.67 -8.45
CA TRP A 232 8.87 3.36 -7.52
C TRP A 232 9.76 2.23 -8.05
N ILE A 233 9.17 1.15 -8.58
CA ILE A 233 9.91 0.02 -9.17
C ILE A 233 10.80 0.53 -10.32
N GLN A 234 10.25 1.38 -11.17
CA GLN A 234 10.97 1.99 -12.31
C GLN A 234 12.15 2.86 -11.86
N ALA A 235 12.06 3.48 -10.69
CA ALA A 235 13.11 4.35 -10.16
C ALA A 235 14.19 3.60 -9.35
N SER A 236 13.87 2.43 -8.80
CA SER A 236 14.71 1.75 -7.81
C SER A 236 15.34 0.45 -8.31
N ALA A 237 14.74 -0.23 -9.29
CA ALA A 237 15.19 -1.53 -9.74
C ALA A 237 16.20 -1.44 -10.90
N SER A 238 17.02 -2.48 -11.07
CA SER A 238 17.96 -2.60 -12.19
C SER A 238 17.25 -2.79 -13.54
N ASP A 239 17.93 -2.50 -14.64
CA ASP A 239 17.37 -2.70 -15.99
C ASP A 239 16.97 -4.17 -16.23
N ALA A 240 17.75 -5.13 -15.74
CA ALA A 240 17.47 -6.56 -15.86
C ALA A 240 16.21 -6.96 -15.08
N PHE A 241 16.00 -6.39 -13.88
CA PHE A 241 14.78 -6.56 -13.10
C PHE A 241 13.58 -6.00 -13.87
N LEU A 242 13.71 -4.77 -14.38
CA LEU A 242 12.63 -4.08 -15.10
C LEU A 242 12.23 -4.80 -16.38
N GLU A 243 13.17 -5.39 -17.12
CA GLU A 243 12.87 -6.18 -18.31
C GLU A 243 11.97 -7.38 -17.97
N ARG A 244 12.37 -8.18 -16.98
CA ARG A 244 11.58 -9.35 -16.53
C ARG A 244 10.24 -8.97 -15.91
N PHE A 245 10.21 -7.89 -15.15
CA PHE A 245 8.97 -7.34 -14.60
C PHE A 245 7.99 -6.97 -15.73
N ARG A 246 8.44 -6.20 -16.73
CA ARG A 246 7.62 -5.75 -17.85
C ARG A 246 7.12 -6.91 -18.71
N GLU A 247 7.96 -7.90 -18.98
CA GLU A 247 7.54 -9.12 -19.67
C GLU A 247 6.34 -9.76 -18.99
N THR A 248 6.46 -10.01 -17.67
CA THR A 248 5.40 -10.68 -16.92
C THR A 248 4.17 -9.78 -16.77
N TYR A 249 4.33 -8.52 -16.40
CA TYR A 249 3.23 -7.56 -16.25
C TYR A 249 2.47 -7.36 -17.58
N GLY A 250 3.18 -7.24 -18.69
CA GLY A 250 2.59 -7.03 -20.01
C GLY A 250 1.87 -8.26 -20.58
N HIS A 251 2.24 -9.49 -20.20
CA HIS A 251 1.55 -10.71 -20.63
C HIS A 251 0.26 -10.96 -19.84
N GLU A 252 0.21 -10.53 -18.60
CA GLU A 252 -0.91 -10.76 -17.68
C GLU A 252 -2.00 -9.66 -17.79
N ARG A 253 -1.72 -8.57 -18.55
CA ARG A 253 -2.59 -7.39 -18.62
C ARG A 253 -3.15 -7.10 -20.03
#